data_c8782f30c7d2a1f241212ec82e97521e
#
_entry.id   c8782f30c7d2a1f241212ec82e97521e
#
_cell.length_a   1.000
_cell.length_b   1.000
_cell.length_c   1.000
_cell.angle_alpha   90.00
_cell.angle_beta   90.00
_cell.angle_gamma   90.00
#
_symmetry.space_group_name_H-M   'P 1'
#
loop_
_entity.id
_entity.type
_entity.pdbx_description
1 polymer ?
#
loop_
_entity_poly.entity_id
_entity_poly.type
_entity_poly.pdbx_seq_one_letter_code
_entity_poly.pdbx_strand_id
1 'polypeptide(L)'
;SLFIFGALLDPYLNLWDEKFHALVALNTKDNFLFPKLYKEAIVPENNYLNWTSAHVWLHKQPLFIWQIALCFKIFGDSTFTLRIPSIIMATLAIPITYRIVSLLTDSQKGYFSAIAIAFSWFLLNLVSGKGEIDHNDVCFFFYVTASLWAWIEYIHSGRKLKWIIIAAIFCGGAALTKWLTGLLLYFVWGIYLLSEYKFNIKEWKINHFALAILITTTLVVPWQIYTFVQFPEMAKVEHEYNFQH
;
A
#
# COMPACT_ATOMS: atom_id res chain seq x y z
N SER A 1 -8.98 -16.52 -11.54
CA SER A 1 -7.56 -16.16 -11.66
C SER A 1 -6.71 -17.09 -10.81
N LEU A 2 -5.43 -17.21 -11.12
CA LEU A 2 -4.47 -18.00 -10.32
C LEU A 2 -4.40 -17.52 -8.87
N PHE A 3 -4.55 -16.22 -8.63
CA PHE A 3 -4.56 -15.65 -7.27
C PHE A 3 -5.75 -16.12 -6.43
N ILE A 4 -6.94 -16.25 -7.02
CA ILE A 4 -8.11 -16.81 -6.32
C ILE A 4 -7.84 -18.28 -5.97
N PHE A 5 -7.34 -19.04 -6.93
CA PHE A 5 -7.03 -20.46 -6.70
C PHE A 5 -5.97 -20.62 -5.60
N GLY A 6 -4.87 -19.84 -5.66
CA GLY A 6 -3.83 -19.84 -4.63
C GLY A 6 -4.38 -19.50 -3.24
N ALA A 7 -5.23 -18.47 -3.14
CA ALA A 7 -5.84 -18.06 -1.86
C ALA A 7 -6.80 -19.11 -1.25
N LEU A 8 -7.41 -19.96 -2.08
CA LEU A 8 -8.30 -21.02 -1.64
C LEU A 8 -7.57 -22.32 -1.26
N LEU A 9 -6.32 -22.51 -1.72
CA LEU A 9 -5.55 -23.71 -1.41
C LEU A 9 -5.15 -23.83 0.05
N ASP A 10 -5.04 -22.71 0.76
CA ASP A 10 -4.67 -22.69 2.17
C ASP A 10 -5.76 -22.00 2.98
N PRO A 11 -6.59 -22.75 3.71
CA PRO A 11 -7.67 -22.19 4.52
C PRO A 11 -7.17 -21.60 5.85
N TYR A 12 -5.92 -21.81 6.21
CA TYR A 12 -5.36 -21.37 7.47
C TYR A 12 -4.68 -20.00 7.32
N LEU A 13 -4.67 -19.24 8.42
CA LEU A 13 -3.91 -18.01 8.49
C LEU A 13 -2.41 -18.30 8.66
N ASN A 14 -1.57 -17.53 8.00
CA ASN A 14 -0.15 -17.50 8.31
C ASN A 14 0.05 -17.07 9.77
N LEU A 15 1.00 -17.71 10.45
CA LEU A 15 1.21 -17.55 11.90
C LEU A 15 1.82 -16.19 12.28
N TRP A 16 2.25 -15.38 11.32
CA TRP A 16 2.91 -14.10 11.56
C TRP A 16 2.02 -12.92 11.11
N ASP A 17 2.41 -12.15 10.13
CA ASP A 17 1.73 -10.91 9.75
C ASP A 17 0.25 -11.08 9.40
N GLU A 18 -0.12 -12.11 8.65
CA GLU A 18 -1.51 -12.32 8.24
C GLU A 18 -2.45 -12.49 9.44
N LYS A 19 -1.99 -13.18 10.49
CA LYS A 19 -2.74 -13.35 11.74
C LYS A 19 -2.97 -12.02 12.46
N PHE A 20 -1.95 -11.17 12.55
CA PHE A 20 -2.07 -9.84 13.16
C PHE A 20 -3.00 -8.93 12.35
N HIS A 21 -2.82 -8.89 11.02
CA HIS A 21 -3.69 -8.11 10.16
C HIS A 21 -5.15 -8.56 10.25
N ALA A 22 -5.40 -9.88 10.27
CA ALA A 22 -6.75 -10.43 10.45
C ALA A 22 -7.37 -9.97 11.76
N LEU A 23 -6.63 -10.07 12.86
CA LEU A 23 -7.12 -9.73 14.20
C LEU A 23 -7.38 -8.22 14.32
N VAL A 24 -6.44 -7.39 13.87
CA VAL A 24 -6.61 -5.93 13.87
C VAL A 24 -7.78 -5.51 12.98
N ALA A 25 -7.88 -6.03 11.77
CA ALA A 25 -8.98 -5.70 10.85
C ALA A 25 -10.34 -6.11 11.43
N LEU A 26 -10.42 -7.28 12.07
CA LEU A 26 -11.63 -7.77 12.73
C LEU A 26 -12.10 -6.81 13.84
N ASN A 27 -11.15 -6.34 14.67
CA ASN A 27 -11.45 -5.44 15.77
C ASN A 27 -11.67 -3.97 15.31
N THR A 28 -11.20 -3.62 14.11
CA THR A 28 -11.30 -2.27 13.52
C THR A 28 -12.55 -2.10 12.66
N LYS A 29 -13.20 -3.19 12.21
CA LYS A 29 -14.33 -3.13 11.25
C LYS A 29 -15.53 -2.30 11.71
N ASP A 30 -15.72 -2.12 13.02
CA ASP A 30 -16.80 -1.33 13.59
C ASP A 30 -16.38 0.13 13.86
N ASN A 31 -15.06 0.39 13.99
CA ASN A 31 -14.49 1.73 14.13
C ASN A 31 -13.14 1.81 13.41
N PHE A 32 -13.16 2.26 12.15
CA PHE A 32 -12.00 2.33 11.27
C PHE A 32 -10.87 3.25 11.78
N LEU A 33 -11.19 4.18 12.67
CA LEU A 33 -10.19 5.09 13.24
C LEU A 33 -9.49 4.54 14.49
N PHE A 34 -9.94 3.40 15.02
CA PHE A 34 -9.35 2.81 16.21
C PHE A 34 -8.79 1.40 15.92
N PRO A 35 -7.55 1.27 15.42
CA PRO A 35 -6.92 -0.01 15.19
C PRO A 35 -6.59 -0.70 16.50
N LYS A 36 -7.26 -1.82 16.78
CA LYS A 36 -7.09 -2.59 18.02
C LYS A 36 -6.56 -3.98 17.70
N LEU A 37 -5.53 -4.40 18.43
CA LEU A 37 -5.09 -5.78 18.41
C LEU A 37 -6.05 -6.68 19.21
N TYR A 38 -6.55 -6.19 20.33
CA TYR A 38 -7.48 -6.90 21.21
C TYR A 38 -8.79 -6.13 21.35
N LYS A 39 -9.91 -6.84 21.41
CA LYS A 39 -11.23 -6.23 21.62
C LYS A 39 -11.33 -5.62 23.01
N GLU A 40 -10.87 -6.37 24.01
CA GLU A 40 -10.77 -5.98 25.41
C GLU A 40 -9.41 -6.42 25.94
N ALA A 41 -8.62 -5.52 26.48
CA ALA A 41 -7.34 -5.84 27.09
C ALA A 41 -7.56 -6.36 28.50
N ILE A 42 -7.27 -7.64 28.75
CA ILE A 42 -7.34 -8.26 30.09
C ILE A 42 -6.09 -7.90 30.89
N VAL A 43 -4.96 -7.72 30.22
CA VAL A 43 -3.68 -7.33 30.86
C VAL A 43 -3.49 -5.82 30.72
N PRO A 44 -3.11 -5.10 31.80
CA PRO A 44 -2.84 -3.66 31.72
C PRO A 44 -1.80 -3.35 30.65
N GLU A 45 -2.00 -2.23 29.96
CA GLU A 45 -1.14 -1.75 28.85
C GLU A 45 0.23 -1.25 29.35
N ASN A 46 1.02 -2.10 29.98
CA ASN A 46 2.35 -1.70 30.47
C ASN A 46 3.47 -1.95 29.43
N ASN A 47 3.14 -2.35 28.21
CA ASN A 47 4.17 -2.78 27.25
C ASN A 47 3.94 -2.19 25.85
N TYR A 48 3.93 -0.84 25.75
CA TYR A 48 3.91 -0.11 24.48
C TYR A 48 5.12 -0.42 23.57
N LEU A 49 6.15 -1.04 24.12
CA LEU A 49 7.40 -1.33 23.44
C LEU A 49 7.31 -2.54 22.49
N ASN A 50 6.24 -3.33 22.55
CA ASN A 50 6.10 -4.53 21.73
C ASN A 50 4.80 -4.51 20.93
N TRP A 51 4.91 -4.31 19.62
CA TRP A 51 3.77 -4.28 18.70
C TRP A 51 2.93 -5.57 18.71
N THR A 52 3.51 -6.71 19.12
CA THR A 52 2.79 -8.00 19.21
C THR A 52 1.82 -8.08 20.38
N SER A 53 1.94 -7.18 21.37
CA SER A 53 1.11 -7.15 22.59
C SER A 53 0.41 -5.82 22.83
N ALA A 54 0.65 -4.81 22.00
CA ALA A 54 0.03 -3.50 22.13
C ALA A 54 -1.49 -3.56 21.85
N HIS A 55 -2.31 -2.95 22.73
CA HIS A 55 -3.76 -2.89 22.54
C HIS A 55 -4.12 -2.03 21.31
N VAL A 56 -3.61 -0.80 21.25
CA VAL A 56 -3.67 0.04 20.05
C VAL A 56 -2.56 -0.38 19.11
N TRP A 57 -2.90 -0.72 17.89
CA TRP A 57 -1.96 -1.30 16.95
C TRP A 57 -1.67 -0.35 15.78
N LEU A 58 -0.56 0.38 15.87
CA LEU A 58 -0.10 1.34 14.86
C LEU A 58 1.12 0.85 14.07
N HIS A 59 1.50 -0.42 14.25
CA HIS A 59 2.70 -1.00 13.65
C HIS A 59 2.74 -0.95 12.12
N LYS A 60 1.58 -1.00 11.47
CA LYS A 60 1.45 -0.77 10.02
C LYS A 60 0.58 0.46 9.76
N GLN A 61 0.79 1.08 8.61
CA GLN A 61 -0.08 2.14 8.13
C GLN A 61 -1.50 1.62 7.85
N PRO A 62 -2.54 2.45 7.91
CA PRO A 62 -3.91 1.98 8.08
C PRO A 62 -4.57 1.40 6.82
N LEU A 63 -4.12 1.78 5.62
CA LEU A 63 -4.90 1.57 4.40
C LEU A 63 -5.21 0.09 4.13
N PHE A 64 -4.22 -0.79 4.26
CA PHE A 64 -4.43 -2.21 4.02
C PHE A 64 -5.35 -2.85 5.06
N ILE A 65 -5.20 -2.47 6.33
CA ILE A 65 -6.09 -2.91 7.41
C ILE A 65 -7.52 -2.44 7.17
N TRP A 66 -7.72 -1.19 6.73
CA TRP A 66 -9.05 -0.67 6.37
C TRP A 66 -9.69 -1.45 5.22
N GLN A 67 -8.91 -1.83 4.21
CA GLN A 67 -9.41 -2.63 3.09
C GLN A 67 -9.87 -4.02 3.55
N ILE A 68 -9.10 -4.68 4.41
CA ILE A 68 -9.47 -5.96 5.00
C ILE A 68 -10.72 -5.80 5.88
N ALA A 69 -10.74 -4.80 6.77
CA ALA A 69 -11.87 -4.53 7.65
C ALA A 69 -13.18 -4.25 6.86
N LEU A 70 -13.07 -3.52 5.74
CA LEU A 70 -14.19 -3.30 4.83
C LEU A 70 -14.68 -4.61 4.20
N CYS A 71 -13.76 -5.47 3.76
CA CYS A 71 -14.11 -6.78 3.22
C CYS A 71 -14.81 -7.65 4.27
N PHE A 72 -14.31 -7.67 5.50
CA PHE A 72 -14.95 -8.38 6.61
C PHE A 72 -16.37 -7.86 6.88
N LYS A 73 -16.56 -6.55 6.84
CA LYS A 73 -17.87 -5.94 7.06
C LYS A 73 -18.89 -6.30 5.98
N ILE A 74 -18.45 -6.47 4.73
CA ILE A 74 -19.33 -6.73 3.58
C ILE A 74 -19.57 -8.23 3.37
N PHE A 75 -18.52 -9.06 3.46
CA PHE A 75 -18.53 -10.46 3.05
C PHE A 75 -18.42 -11.44 4.22
N GLY A 76 -18.31 -10.93 5.46
CA GLY A 76 -18.10 -11.75 6.66
C GLY A 76 -16.63 -12.15 6.89
N ASP A 77 -16.37 -12.68 8.08
CA ASP A 77 -15.04 -12.95 8.59
C ASP A 77 -14.56 -14.35 8.14
N SER A 78 -13.63 -14.38 7.18
CA SER A 78 -12.99 -15.62 6.73
C SER A 78 -11.58 -15.37 6.20
N THR A 79 -10.74 -16.40 6.14
CA THR A 79 -9.40 -16.33 5.55
C THR A 79 -9.44 -15.88 4.08
N PHE A 80 -10.44 -16.33 3.33
CA PHE A 80 -10.62 -15.91 1.94
C PHE A 80 -10.96 -14.41 1.87
N THR A 81 -11.88 -13.94 2.71
CA THR A 81 -12.27 -12.52 2.75
C THR A 81 -11.10 -11.61 3.13
N LEU A 82 -10.24 -12.04 4.05
CA LEU A 82 -8.99 -11.37 4.39
C LEU A 82 -8.12 -11.13 3.16
N ARG A 83 -8.06 -12.10 2.24
CA ARG A 83 -7.20 -12.09 1.05
C ARG A 83 -7.80 -11.35 -0.16
N ILE A 84 -9.09 -11.01 -0.13
CA ILE A 84 -9.76 -10.31 -1.26
C ILE A 84 -9.02 -9.05 -1.70
N PRO A 85 -8.60 -8.12 -0.81
CA PRO A 85 -7.85 -6.93 -1.23
C PRO A 85 -6.58 -7.29 -2.01
N SER A 86 -5.78 -8.23 -1.52
CA SER A 86 -4.55 -8.69 -2.17
C SER A 86 -4.81 -9.35 -3.52
N ILE A 87 -5.88 -10.16 -3.65
CA ILE A 87 -6.29 -10.79 -4.92
C ILE A 87 -6.64 -9.71 -5.96
N ILE A 88 -7.42 -8.71 -5.57
CA ILE A 88 -7.81 -7.62 -6.47
C ILE A 88 -6.59 -6.83 -6.92
N MET A 89 -5.72 -6.43 -6.00
CA MET A 89 -4.54 -5.62 -6.29
C MET A 89 -3.53 -6.37 -7.16
N ALA A 90 -3.23 -7.63 -6.85
CA ALA A 90 -2.35 -8.46 -7.68
C ALA A 90 -2.92 -8.66 -9.09
N THR A 91 -4.25 -8.82 -9.21
CA THR A 91 -4.92 -8.96 -10.51
C THR A 91 -4.83 -7.65 -11.32
N LEU A 92 -5.06 -6.50 -10.69
CA LEU A 92 -4.95 -5.19 -11.34
C LEU A 92 -3.51 -4.80 -11.68
N ALA A 93 -2.52 -5.31 -10.97
CA ALA A 93 -1.11 -5.09 -11.29
C ALA A 93 -0.72 -5.67 -12.66
N ILE A 94 -1.41 -6.70 -13.15
CA ILE A 94 -1.14 -7.33 -14.45
C ILE A 94 -1.35 -6.34 -15.62
N PRO A 95 -2.56 -5.76 -15.84
CA PRO A 95 -2.77 -4.80 -16.92
C PRO A 95 -1.99 -3.49 -16.71
N ILE A 96 -1.72 -3.08 -15.46
CA ILE A 96 -0.89 -1.91 -15.17
C ILE A 96 0.54 -2.16 -15.63
N THR A 97 1.14 -3.31 -15.34
CA THR A 97 2.49 -3.68 -15.78
C THR A 97 2.55 -3.78 -17.31
N TYR A 98 1.55 -4.41 -17.94
CA TYR A 98 1.42 -4.38 -19.40
C TYR A 98 1.51 -2.97 -19.95
N ARG A 99 0.72 -2.05 -19.38
CA ARG A 99 0.62 -0.69 -19.89
C ARG A 99 1.91 0.11 -19.68
N ILE A 100 2.56 -0.01 -18.52
CA ILE A 100 3.87 0.60 -18.24
C ILE A 100 4.88 0.18 -19.30
N VAL A 101 5.08 -1.12 -19.46
CA VAL A 101 6.11 -1.65 -20.36
C VAL A 101 5.79 -1.34 -21.82
N SER A 102 4.51 -1.39 -22.23
CA SER A 102 4.10 -1.04 -23.58
C SER A 102 4.34 0.43 -23.92
N LEU A 103 4.21 1.34 -22.94
CA LEU A 103 4.51 2.76 -23.14
C LEU A 103 6.00 3.05 -23.22
N LEU A 104 6.81 2.32 -22.46
CA LEU A 104 8.26 2.52 -22.41
C LEU A 104 9.02 1.79 -23.52
N THR A 105 8.42 0.75 -24.10
CA THR A 105 9.06 -0.09 -25.12
C THR A 105 8.11 -0.39 -26.28
N ASP A 106 7.41 -1.55 -26.23
CA ASP A 106 6.43 -1.99 -27.21
C ASP A 106 5.39 -2.94 -26.57
N SER A 107 4.29 -3.18 -27.30
CA SER A 107 3.17 -4.00 -26.82
C SER A 107 3.55 -5.48 -26.64
N GLN A 108 4.51 -6.01 -27.39
CA GLN A 108 4.94 -7.39 -27.27
C GLN A 108 5.68 -7.62 -25.95
N LYS A 109 6.61 -6.72 -25.60
CA LYS A 109 7.31 -6.77 -24.29
C LYS A 109 6.35 -6.53 -23.14
N GLY A 110 5.38 -5.61 -23.33
CA GLY A 110 4.28 -5.40 -22.37
C GLY A 110 3.53 -6.69 -22.07
N TYR A 111 3.18 -7.46 -23.11
CA TYR A 111 2.48 -8.73 -22.98
C TYR A 111 3.29 -9.77 -22.19
N PHE A 112 4.57 -9.95 -22.50
CA PHE A 112 5.43 -10.85 -21.75
C PHE A 112 5.62 -10.42 -20.27
N SER A 113 5.72 -9.12 -20.02
CA SER A 113 5.80 -8.61 -18.66
C SER A 113 4.52 -8.87 -17.86
N ALA A 114 3.35 -8.72 -18.47
CA ALA A 114 2.07 -9.06 -17.86
C ALA A 114 1.97 -10.55 -17.52
N ILE A 115 2.42 -11.44 -18.42
CA ILE A 115 2.50 -12.89 -18.16
C ILE A 115 3.43 -13.16 -16.98
N ALA A 116 4.61 -12.54 -16.94
CA ALA A 116 5.57 -12.72 -15.86
C ALA A 116 4.97 -12.34 -14.48
N ILE A 117 4.21 -11.23 -14.41
CA ILE A 117 3.50 -10.84 -13.17
C ILE A 117 2.37 -11.82 -12.85
N ALA A 118 1.57 -12.25 -13.84
CA ALA A 118 0.46 -13.16 -13.63
C ALA A 118 0.89 -14.53 -13.09
N PHE A 119 2.09 -14.98 -13.44
CA PHE A 119 2.70 -16.25 -12.99
C PHE A 119 3.80 -16.06 -11.95
N SER A 120 3.93 -14.85 -11.37
CA SER A 120 4.93 -14.59 -10.34
C SER A 120 4.67 -15.47 -9.12
N TRP A 121 5.57 -16.42 -8.87
CA TRP A 121 5.54 -17.29 -7.69
C TRP A 121 5.54 -16.47 -6.40
N PHE A 122 6.31 -15.40 -6.36
CA PHE A 122 6.38 -14.50 -5.20
C PHE A 122 5.02 -13.86 -4.90
N LEU A 123 4.35 -13.27 -5.91
CA LEU A 123 3.01 -12.69 -5.71
C LEU A 123 1.96 -13.73 -5.36
N LEU A 124 2.04 -14.94 -5.95
CA LEU A 124 1.13 -16.04 -5.61
C LEU A 124 1.26 -16.44 -4.13
N ASN A 125 2.48 -16.54 -3.61
CA ASN A 125 2.71 -16.85 -2.20
C ASN A 125 2.22 -15.72 -1.28
N LEU A 126 2.51 -14.45 -1.61
CA LEU A 126 2.01 -13.30 -0.85
C LEU A 126 0.49 -13.28 -0.75
N VAL A 127 -0.21 -13.43 -1.88
CA VAL A 127 -1.68 -13.43 -1.95
C VAL A 127 -2.28 -14.63 -1.22
N SER A 128 -1.58 -15.78 -1.22
CA SER A 128 -2.05 -17.01 -0.57
C SER A 128 -1.74 -17.06 0.93
N GLY A 129 -1.05 -16.06 1.48
CA GLY A 129 -0.60 -16.07 2.87
C GLY A 129 0.44 -17.15 3.16
N LYS A 130 1.16 -17.63 2.14
CA LYS A 130 2.19 -18.67 2.29
C LYS A 130 3.56 -18.05 2.54
N GLY A 131 4.30 -18.68 3.46
CA GLY A 131 5.63 -18.23 3.85
C GLY A 131 5.59 -17.13 4.93
N GLU A 132 6.77 -16.70 5.35
CA GLU A 132 6.97 -15.66 6.37
C GLU A 132 6.96 -14.24 5.76
N ILE A 133 6.19 -14.04 4.68
CA ILE A 133 6.20 -12.79 3.91
C ILE A 133 4.94 -12.00 4.23
N ASP A 134 5.10 -10.70 4.47
CA ASP A 134 4.02 -9.77 4.76
C ASP A 134 3.12 -9.55 3.53
N HIS A 135 1.87 -10.02 3.60
CA HIS A 135 0.90 -9.84 2.51
C HIS A 135 0.49 -8.36 2.28
N ASN A 136 0.82 -7.45 3.20
CA ASN A 136 0.74 -6.01 3.01
C ASN A 136 1.63 -5.54 1.83
N ASP A 137 2.67 -6.32 1.48
CA ASP A 137 3.56 -6.03 0.36
C ASP A 137 2.87 -6.07 -1.00
N VAL A 138 1.80 -6.85 -1.16
CA VAL A 138 0.97 -6.83 -2.37
C VAL A 138 0.30 -5.48 -2.53
N CYS A 139 -0.25 -4.94 -1.43
CA CYS A 139 -0.88 -3.63 -1.39
C CYS A 139 0.13 -2.53 -1.75
N PHE A 140 1.28 -2.55 -1.10
CA PHE A 140 2.36 -1.61 -1.38
C PHE A 140 2.84 -1.66 -2.83
N PHE A 141 3.13 -2.87 -3.34
CA PHE A 141 3.52 -3.10 -4.72
C PHE A 141 2.49 -2.53 -5.70
N PHE A 142 1.20 -2.80 -5.48
CA PHE A 142 0.13 -2.28 -6.32
C PHE A 142 0.10 -0.76 -6.33
N TYR A 143 0.10 -0.10 -5.18
CA TYR A 143 0.01 1.36 -5.11
C TYR A 143 1.24 2.06 -5.70
N VAL A 144 2.44 1.54 -5.47
CA VAL A 144 3.67 2.06 -6.09
C VAL A 144 3.61 1.88 -7.60
N THR A 145 3.27 0.69 -8.09
CA THR A 145 3.19 0.39 -9.53
C THR A 145 2.11 1.24 -10.21
N ALA A 146 0.95 1.43 -9.57
CA ALA A 146 -0.13 2.27 -10.10
C ALA A 146 0.25 3.75 -10.11
N SER A 147 0.99 4.24 -9.11
CA SER A 147 1.48 5.61 -9.10
C SER A 147 2.48 5.88 -10.22
N LEU A 148 3.40 4.94 -10.44
CA LEU A 148 4.37 5.00 -11.55
C LEU A 148 3.67 4.90 -12.91
N TRP A 149 2.69 4.01 -13.06
CA TRP A 149 1.89 3.92 -14.28
C TRP A 149 1.22 5.26 -14.61
N ALA A 150 0.52 5.85 -13.65
CA ALA A 150 -0.17 7.12 -13.89
C ALA A 150 0.82 8.25 -14.21
N TRP A 151 2.00 8.26 -13.58
CA TRP A 151 3.05 9.22 -13.88
C TRP A 151 3.64 9.01 -15.29
N ILE A 152 3.85 7.77 -15.75
CA ILE A 152 4.28 7.46 -17.11
C ILE A 152 3.22 7.91 -18.13
N GLU A 153 1.93 7.65 -17.87
CA GLU A 153 0.83 8.18 -18.68
C GLU A 153 0.83 9.73 -18.74
N TYR A 154 1.16 10.39 -17.62
CA TYR A 154 1.31 11.84 -17.61
C TYR A 154 2.36 12.32 -18.60
N ILE A 155 3.52 11.68 -18.63
CA ILE A 155 4.61 12.04 -19.55
C ILE A 155 4.16 11.82 -21.00
N HIS A 156 3.58 10.66 -21.32
CA HIS A 156 3.21 10.28 -22.68
C HIS A 156 1.94 10.96 -23.22
N SER A 157 1.08 11.48 -22.34
CA SER A 157 -0.18 12.12 -22.75
C SER A 157 -0.06 13.64 -23.03
N GLY A 158 1.14 14.18 -23.08
CA GLY A 158 1.36 15.63 -23.17
C GLY A 158 1.10 16.35 -21.85
N ARG A 159 1.39 15.69 -20.74
CA ARG A 159 1.32 16.23 -19.36
C ARG A 159 -0.10 16.63 -18.93
N LYS A 160 -1.10 15.79 -19.24
CA LYS A 160 -2.49 16.00 -18.82
C LYS A 160 -2.64 15.88 -17.30
N LEU A 161 -3.23 16.91 -16.68
CA LEU A 161 -3.34 17.06 -15.23
C LEU A 161 -4.04 15.88 -14.53
N LYS A 162 -5.04 15.26 -15.18
CA LYS A 162 -5.74 14.10 -14.62
C LYS A 162 -4.80 12.98 -14.16
N TRP A 163 -3.72 12.76 -14.91
CA TRP A 163 -2.78 11.69 -14.60
C TRP A 163 -1.90 12.00 -13.38
N ILE A 164 -1.60 13.30 -13.15
CA ILE A 164 -0.92 13.72 -11.93
C ILE A 164 -1.80 13.51 -10.70
N ILE A 165 -3.08 13.83 -10.80
CA ILE A 165 -4.03 13.60 -9.72
C ILE A 165 -4.10 12.10 -9.38
N ILE A 166 -4.22 11.23 -10.39
CA ILE A 166 -4.24 9.78 -10.21
C ILE A 166 -2.92 9.28 -9.61
N ALA A 167 -1.76 9.74 -10.12
CA ALA A 167 -0.45 9.36 -9.59
C ALA A 167 -0.30 9.75 -8.11
N ALA A 168 -0.71 10.97 -7.74
CA ALA A 168 -0.65 11.46 -6.38
C ALA A 168 -1.57 10.69 -5.42
N ILE A 169 -2.77 10.31 -5.87
CA ILE A 169 -3.70 9.48 -5.08
C ILE A 169 -3.08 8.11 -4.81
N PHE A 170 -2.54 7.44 -5.82
CA PHE A 170 -1.88 6.15 -5.64
C PHE A 170 -0.59 6.26 -4.81
N CYS A 171 0.17 7.34 -4.94
CA CYS A 171 1.34 7.62 -4.10
C CYS A 171 0.92 7.81 -2.62
N GLY A 172 -0.17 8.52 -2.36
CA GLY A 172 -0.78 8.62 -1.03
C GLY A 172 -1.20 7.25 -0.49
N GLY A 173 -1.79 6.41 -1.33
CA GLY A 173 -2.12 5.03 -0.99
C GLY A 173 -0.88 4.21 -0.62
N ALA A 174 0.22 4.33 -1.38
CA ALA A 174 1.48 3.68 -1.05
C ALA A 174 2.04 4.14 0.31
N ALA A 175 2.00 5.46 0.58
CA ALA A 175 2.45 6.01 1.85
C ALA A 175 1.55 5.60 3.03
N LEU A 176 0.24 5.48 2.84
CA LEU A 176 -0.70 4.91 3.83
C LEU A 176 -0.61 3.38 3.95
N THR A 177 0.32 2.74 3.24
CA THR A 177 0.63 1.30 3.34
C THR A 177 1.99 1.07 4.01
N LYS A 178 3.04 1.76 3.56
CA LYS A 178 4.43 1.61 4.06
C LYS A 178 5.16 2.94 4.31
N TRP A 179 4.46 3.92 4.86
CA TRP A 179 5.05 5.18 5.31
C TRP A 179 5.88 5.89 4.22
N LEU A 180 7.06 6.42 4.57
CA LEU A 180 7.89 7.23 3.66
C LEU A 180 8.36 6.47 2.42
N THR A 181 8.52 5.15 2.48
CA THR A 181 8.86 4.33 1.31
C THR A 181 7.80 4.42 0.21
N GLY A 182 6.55 4.75 0.56
CA GLY A 182 5.48 5.00 -0.40
C GLY A 182 5.70 6.23 -1.28
N LEU A 183 6.60 7.14 -0.89
CA LEU A 183 6.91 8.36 -1.66
C LEU A 183 7.93 8.13 -2.80
N LEU A 184 8.24 6.87 -3.12
CA LEU A 184 9.22 6.48 -4.16
C LEU A 184 8.93 7.15 -5.51
N LEU A 185 7.67 7.41 -5.86
CA LEU A 185 7.30 8.15 -7.06
C LEU A 185 8.05 9.49 -7.16
N TYR A 186 8.11 10.27 -6.09
CA TYR A 186 8.73 11.60 -6.11
C TYR A 186 10.23 11.52 -6.29
N PHE A 187 10.87 10.49 -5.77
CA PHE A 187 12.28 10.21 -6.00
C PHE A 187 12.55 9.90 -7.49
N VAL A 188 11.78 8.99 -8.08
CA VAL A 188 11.87 8.65 -9.52
C VAL A 188 11.59 9.88 -10.39
N TRP A 189 10.57 10.67 -10.05
CA TRP A 189 10.24 11.88 -10.77
C TRP A 189 11.36 12.92 -10.69
N GLY A 190 11.97 13.10 -9.51
CA GLY A 190 13.12 13.98 -9.34
C GLY A 190 14.31 13.58 -10.22
N ILE A 191 14.68 12.31 -10.24
CA ILE A 191 15.72 11.77 -11.11
C ILE A 191 15.40 12.04 -12.59
N TYR A 192 14.17 11.79 -13.02
CA TYR A 192 13.72 12.05 -14.39
C TYR A 192 13.87 13.52 -14.75
N LEU A 193 13.43 14.45 -13.90
CA LEU A 193 13.56 15.89 -14.16
C LEU A 193 15.02 16.31 -14.30
N LEU A 194 15.90 15.77 -13.47
CA LEU A 194 17.34 16.06 -13.52
C LEU A 194 17.98 15.49 -14.79
N SER A 195 17.61 14.28 -15.20
CA SER A 195 18.19 13.64 -16.39
C SER A 195 17.72 14.28 -17.68
N GLU A 196 16.42 14.62 -17.79
CA GLU A 196 15.82 15.12 -19.03
C GLU A 196 16.05 16.63 -19.22
N TYR A 197 15.83 17.41 -18.15
CA TYR A 197 15.86 18.87 -18.25
C TYR A 197 17.07 19.48 -17.53
N LYS A 198 17.95 18.66 -16.95
CA LYS A 198 19.08 19.12 -16.15
C LYS A 198 18.60 20.17 -15.12
N PHE A 199 19.20 21.32 -15.05
CA PHE A 199 18.83 22.42 -14.14
C PHE A 199 17.92 23.48 -14.79
N ASN A 200 17.28 23.17 -15.94
CA ASN A 200 16.31 24.08 -16.55
C ASN A 200 14.95 23.99 -15.84
N ILE A 201 14.85 24.68 -14.70
CA ILE A 201 13.68 24.66 -13.80
C ILE A 201 12.38 25.10 -14.50
N LYS A 202 12.47 25.90 -15.58
CA LYS A 202 11.28 26.36 -16.33
C LYS A 202 10.52 25.19 -16.98
N GLU A 203 11.22 24.13 -17.38
CA GLU A 203 10.65 22.93 -17.99
C GLU A 203 10.10 21.92 -16.97
N TRP A 204 10.40 22.08 -15.69
CA TRP A 204 10.06 21.12 -14.64
C TRP A 204 8.57 21.05 -14.32
N LYS A 205 7.75 22.01 -14.79
CA LYS A 205 6.34 22.10 -14.43
C LYS A 205 6.12 21.99 -12.91
N ILE A 206 6.85 22.82 -12.16
CA ILE A 206 6.87 22.80 -10.68
C ILE A 206 5.47 22.85 -10.08
N ASN A 207 4.53 23.56 -10.73
CA ASN A 207 3.12 23.61 -10.30
C ASN A 207 2.44 22.24 -10.31
N HIS A 208 2.75 21.35 -11.27
CA HIS A 208 2.20 19.98 -11.30
C HIS A 208 2.83 19.11 -10.21
N PHE A 209 4.13 19.27 -9.99
CA PHE A 209 4.85 18.59 -8.91
C PHE A 209 4.31 19.03 -7.53
N ALA A 210 4.17 20.32 -7.31
CA ALA A 210 3.60 20.88 -6.07
C ALA A 210 2.15 20.41 -5.83
N LEU A 211 1.33 20.36 -6.89
CA LEU A 211 -0.03 19.83 -6.80
C LEU A 211 -0.04 18.34 -6.39
N ALA A 212 0.86 17.53 -6.97
CA ALA A 212 0.96 16.13 -6.61
C ALA A 212 1.35 15.96 -5.13
N ILE A 213 2.34 16.71 -4.65
CA ILE A 213 2.72 16.70 -3.23
C ILE A 213 1.54 17.13 -2.36
N LEU A 214 0.83 18.20 -2.71
CA LEU A 214 -0.32 18.70 -1.96
C LEU A 214 -1.40 17.60 -1.82
N ILE A 215 -1.76 16.92 -2.91
CA ILE A 215 -2.75 15.84 -2.89
C ILE A 215 -2.28 14.68 -2.00
N THR A 216 -1.04 14.22 -2.18
CA THR A 216 -0.49 13.14 -1.37
C THR A 216 -0.46 13.51 0.12
N THR A 217 0.00 14.72 0.45
CA THR A 217 0.04 15.23 1.82
C THR A 217 -1.35 15.30 2.44
N THR A 218 -2.35 15.79 1.69
CA THR A 218 -3.75 15.87 2.15
C THR A 218 -4.33 14.48 2.46
N LEU A 219 -3.89 13.44 1.77
CA LEU A 219 -4.34 12.07 2.04
C LEU A 219 -3.62 11.45 3.25
N VAL A 220 -2.33 11.72 3.42
CA VAL A 220 -1.48 11.00 4.40
C VAL A 220 -1.45 11.70 5.75
N VAL A 221 -1.29 13.01 5.78
CA VAL A 221 -1.06 13.78 7.01
C VAL A 221 -2.23 13.72 8.00
N PRO A 222 -3.52 13.73 7.59
CA PRO A 222 -4.61 13.62 8.55
C PRO A 222 -4.54 12.37 9.44
N TRP A 223 -4.14 11.22 8.88
CA TRP A 223 -3.94 10.01 9.68
C TRP A 223 -2.80 10.18 10.68
N GLN A 224 -1.68 10.75 10.26
CA GLN A 224 -0.53 10.97 11.14
C GLN A 224 -0.90 11.90 12.31
N ILE A 225 -1.53 13.04 12.02
CA ILE A 225 -2.01 13.96 13.06
C ILE A 225 -2.97 13.26 14.01
N TYR A 226 -3.93 12.50 13.45
CA TYR A 226 -4.90 11.76 14.24
C TYR A 226 -4.23 10.80 15.22
N THR A 227 -3.26 10.00 14.77
CA THR A 227 -2.57 9.02 15.63
C THR A 227 -1.77 9.70 16.74
N PHE A 228 -1.06 10.80 16.46
CA PHE A 228 -0.32 11.56 17.48
C PHE A 228 -1.24 12.27 18.48
N VAL A 229 -2.44 12.67 18.09
CA VAL A 229 -3.43 13.30 19.01
C VAL A 229 -4.14 12.26 19.86
N GLN A 230 -4.57 11.14 19.28
CA GLN A 230 -5.38 10.14 19.96
C GLN A 230 -4.55 9.10 20.74
N PHE A 231 -3.36 8.78 20.23
CA PHE A 231 -2.50 7.70 20.75
C PHE A 231 -1.04 8.16 20.85
N PRO A 232 -0.73 9.26 21.58
CA PRO A 232 0.58 9.92 21.54
C PRO A 232 1.75 9.01 21.89
N GLU A 233 1.61 8.18 22.93
CA GLU A 233 2.68 7.27 23.39
C GLU A 233 2.99 6.19 22.33
N MET A 234 1.94 5.52 21.83
CA MET A 234 2.11 4.48 20.82
C MET A 234 2.60 5.05 19.49
N ALA A 235 2.05 6.19 19.05
CA ALA A 235 2.48 6.85 17.82
C ALA A 235 3.97 7.23 17.88
N LYS A 236 4.47 7.70 19.04
CA LYS A 236 5.88 8.02 19.22
C LYS A 236 6.76 6.77 19.14
N VAL A 237 6.40 5.69 19.81
CA VAL A 237 7.14 4.42 19.81
C VAL A 237 7.23 3.85 18.39
N GLU A 238 6.11 3.79 17.66
CA GLU A 238 6.09 3.26 16.29
C GLU A 238 6.81 4.17 15.31
N HIS A 239 6.78 5.48 15.51
CA HIS A 239 7.54 6.42 14.70
C HIS A 239 9.04 6.23 14.88
N GLU A 240 9.52 6.14 16.12
CA GLU A 240 10.92 5.84 16.43
C GLU A 240 11.35 4.49 15.85
N TYR A 241 10.52 3.44 15.97
CA TYR A 241 10.79 2.13 15.38
C TYR A 241 10.96 2.20 13.86
N ASN A 242 10.07 2.89 13.16
CA ASN A 242 10.13 3.03 11.69
C ASN A 242 11.33 3.87 11.19
N PHE A 243 11.95 4.71 12.04
CA PHE A 243 13.17 5.45 11.69
C PHE A 243 14.45 4.70 12.01
N GLN A 244 14.39 3.65 12.85
CA GLN A 244 15.56 2.85 13.23
C GLN A 244 15.76 1.63 12.33
N HIS A 245 14.73 1.20 11.62
CA HIS A 245 14.68 0.00 10.76
C HIS A 245 14.25 0.37 9.34
#